data_85f2a6b1441cabe827fef2949446f0b3
#
_entry.id   85f2a6b1441cabe827fef2949446f0b3
#
_cell.length_a   1.000
_cell.length_b   1.000
_cell.length_c   1.000
_cell.angle_alpha   90.00
_cell.angle_beta   90.00
_cell.angle_gamma   90.00
#
_symmetry.space_group_name_H-M   'P 1'
#
loop_
_entity.id
_entity.type
_entity.pdbx_description
1 polymer ?
#
loop_
_entity_poly.entity_id
_entity_poly.type
_entity_poly.pdbx_seq_one_letter_code
_entity_poly.pdbx_strand_id
1 'polypeptide(L)'
;MFDLYGTVVDMQGGLTRAAAPYLKAKGWAGDPSRLVTWWRRTHFENSMIDALLGRTHIPYREIGRISLSYTLERAGVAHTQEEVKSLVAEIERLQPFPDAVAALTRLKRKYRLAILSNGDPDMLEAIKPHLGIAFDRIISVAEAGSFKPHAAAYRKAAEIVGARPEEILFVANHSFDCVGAKASGMRAAFVDRRKRPFGDWPYQPDLVVGDLREFADLLQ
;
A
#
# COMPACT_ATOMS: atom_id res chain seq x y z
N MET A 1 6.85 11.88 -0.40
CA MET A 1 6.47 10.71 0.44
C MET A 1 5.64 9.77 -0.39
N PHE A 2 5.82 8.45 -0.26
CA PHE A 2 5.18 7.46 -1.12
C PHE A 2 4.37 6.46 -0.31
N ASP A 3 3.18 6.08 -0.80
CA ASP A 3 2.57 4.82 -0.42
C ASP A 3 3.43 3.65 -0.93
N LEU A 4 3.39 2.52 -0.23
CA LEU A 4 4.21 1.35 -0.57
C LEU A 4 3.44 0.34 -1.43
N TYR A 5 2.38 -0.25 -0.86
CA TYR A 5 1.68 -1.41 -1.42
C TYR A 5 0.76 -1.05 -2.59
N GLY A 6 1.17 -1.41 -3.80
CA GLY A 6 0.47 -1.09 -5.05
C GLY A 6 0.92 0.22 -5.69
N THR A 7 1.79 1.00 -5.03
CA THR A 7 2.39 2.22 -5.57
C THR A 7 3.85 1.99 -5.93
N VAL A 8 4.69 1.65 -4.98
CA VAL A 8 6.11 1.30 -5.19
C VAL A 8 6.27 -0.18 -5.50
N VAL A 9 5.61 -1.07 -4.75
CA VAL A 9 5.67 -2.53 -4.94
C VAL A 9 4.40 -3.09 -5.56
N ASP A 10 4.56 -4.09 -6.45
CA ASP A 10 3.45 -4.76 -7.15
C ASP A 10 2.73 -5.75 -6.24
N MET A 11 1.86 -5.23 -5.37
CA MET A 11 1.09 -6.08 -4.46
C MET A 11 0.11 -6.99 -5.19
N GLN A 12 -0.56 -6.53 -6.25
CA GLN A 12 -1.53 -7.35 -6.98
C GLN A 12 -0.84 -8.52 -7.69
N GLY A 13 0.17 -8.22 -8.50
CA GLY A 13 0.87 -9.26 -9.28
C GLY A 13 1.66 -10.21 -8.37
N GLY A 14 2.35 -9.68 -7.35
CA GLY A 14 3.13 -10.48 -6.40
C GLY A 14 2.26 -11.49 -5.65
N LEU A 15 1.17 -11.03 -5.03
CA LEU A 15 0.26 -11.92 -4.31
C LEU A 15 -0.49 -12.89 -5.25
N THR A 16 -0.79 -12.48 -6.48
CA THR A 16 -1.39 -13.40 -7.48
C THR A 16 -0.43 -14.53 -7.82
N ARG A 17 0.85 -14.22 -8.03
CA ARG A 17 1.89 -15.24 -8.30
C ARG A 17 2.06 -16.21 -7.12
N ALA A 18 2.01 -15.71 -5.89
CA ALA A 18 2.11 -16.54 -4.69
C ALA A 18 0.87 -17.41 -4.45
N ALA A 19 -0.33 -16.86 -4.66
CA ALA A 19 -1.58 -17.58 -4.41
C ALA A 19 -1.93 -18.61 -5.51
N ALA A 20 -1.51 -18.40 -6.75
CA ALA A 20 -1.90 -19.26 -7.87
C ALA A 20 -1.53 -20.74 -7.69
N PRO A 21 -0.30 -21.13 -7.31
CA PRO A 21 0.05 -22.54 -7.08
C PRO A 21 -0.72 -23.13 -5.89
N TYR A 22 -0.95 -22.37 -4.84
CA TYR A 22 -1.74 -22.78 -3.68
C TYR A 22 -3.19 -23.10 -4.08
N LEU A 23 -3.86 -22.17 -4.78
CA LEU A 23 -5.25 -22.35 -5.22
C LEU A 23 -5.39 -23.53 -6.19
N LYS A 24 -4.42 -23.73 -7.09
CA LYS A 24 -4.36 -24.88 -7.98
C LYS A 24 -4.24 -26.19 -7.19
N ALA A 25 -3.39 -26.25 -6.16
CA ALA A 25 -3.23 -27.43 -5.32
C ALA A 25 -4.50 -27.77 -4.53
N LYS A 26 -5.34 -26.76 -4.20
CA LYS A 26 -6.67 -26.94 -3.59
C LYS A 26 -7.76 -27.34 -4.61
N GLY A 27 -7.44 -27.50 -5.89
CA GLY A 27 -8.41 -27.81 -6.93
C GLY A 27 -9.37 -26.68 -7.28
N TRP A 28 -9.06 -25.45 -6.86
CA TRP A 28 -9.92 -24.30 -7.15
C TRP A 28 -9.72 -23.83 -8.60
N ALA A 29 -10.82 -23.77 -9.35
CA ALA A 29 -10.81 -23.49 -10.79
C ALA A 29 -11.03 -21.99 -11.13
N GLY A 30 -11.17 -21.11 -10.12
CA GLY A 30 -11.39 -19.69 -10.35
C GLY A 30 -10.11 -18.94 -10.74
N ASP A 31 -10.26 -17.64 -11.03
CA ASP A 31 -9.13 -16.76 -11.37
C ASP A 31 -8.40 -16.27 -10.10
N PRO A 32 -7.12 -16.67 -9.89
CA PRO A 32 -6.34 -16.22 -8.73
C PRO A 32 -6.24 -14.69 -8.59
N SER A 33 -6.19 -13.95 -9.71
CA SER A 33 -6.11 -12.50 -9.68
C SER A 33 -7.40 -11.87 -9.13
N ARG A 34 -8.56 -12.44 -9.45
CA ARG A 34 -9.84 -12.00 -8.88
C ARG A 34 -9.94 -12.29 -7.39
N LEU A 35 -9.49 -13.46 -6.94
CA LEU A 35 -9.47 -13.81 -5.52
C LEU A 35 -8.55 -12.86 -4.74
N VAL A 36 -7.35 -12.60 -5.24
CA VAL A 36 -6.42 -11.64 -4.63
C VAL A 36 -7.01 -10.23 -4.62
N THR A 37 -7.75 -9.84 -5.65
CA THR A 37 -8.46 -8.55 -5.65
C THR A 37 -9.50 -8.48 -4.54
N TRP A 38 -10.26 -9.54 -4.28
CA TRP A 38 -11.22 -9.61 -3.18
C TRP A 38 -10.51 -9.56 -1.83
N TRP A 39 -9.46 -10.35 -1.63
CA TRP A 39 -8.67 -10.31 -0.41
C TRP A 39 -8.16 -8.90 -0.11
N ARG A 40 -7.52 -8.24 -1.08
CA ARG A 40 -6.99 -6.88 -0.91
C ARG A 40 -8.07 -5.85 -0.60
N ARG A 41 -9.25 -5.97 -1.22
CA ARG A 41 -10.39 -5.09 -0.92
C ARG A 41 -10.91 -5.31 0.49
N THR A 42 -11.14 -6.56 0.88
CA THR A 42 -11.58 -6.90 2.24
C THR A 42 -10.54 -6.48 3.29
N HIS A 43 -9.25 -6.66 2.99
CA HIS A 43 -8.17 -6.19 3.85
C HIS A 43 -8.23 -4.67 4.06
N PHE A 44 -8.41 -3.92 2.99
CA PHE A 44 -8.55 -2.47 3.04
C PHE A 44 -9.82 -2.02 3.78
N GLU A 45 -10.97 -2.62 3.48
CA GLU A 45 -12.24 -2.35 4.17
C GLU A 45 -12.12 -2.57 5.68
N ASN A 46 -11.55 -3.69 6.09
CA ASN A 46 -11.35 -4.01 7.51
C ASN A 46 -10.35 -3.05 8.19
N SER A 47 -9.32 -2.60 7.47
CA SER A 47 -8.39 -1.56 7.97
C SER A 47 -9.09 -0.22 8.17
N MET A 48 -10.00 0.17 7.26
CA MET A 48 -10.82 1.38 7.44
C MET A 48 -11.79 1.26 8.62
N ILE A 49 -12.42 0.10 8.78
CA ILE A 49 -13.32 -0.16 9.92
C ILE A 49 -12.53 -0.03 11.23
N ASP A 50 -11.34 -0.61 11.32
CA ASP A 50 -10.48 -0.50 12.49
C ASP A 50 -10.14 0.97 12.81
N ALA A 51 -9.76 1.75 11.79
CA ALA A 51 -9.45 3.17 11.95
C ALA A 51 -10.66 4.00 12.41
N LEU A 52 -11.88 3.65 11.98
CA LEU A 52 -13.11 4.37 12.34
C LEU A 52 -13.62 4.03 13.75
N LEU A 53 -13.33 2.83 14.24
CA LEU A 53 -13.82 2.39 15.56
C LEU A 53 -13.07 3.06 16.73
N GLY A 54 -11.92 3.68 16.48
CA GLY A 54 -11.15 4.41 17.50
C GLY A 54 -10.68 3.54 18.67
N ARG A 55 -10.56 2.23 18.46
CA ARG A 55 -10.08 1.26 19.47
C ARG A 55 -8.58 1.02 19.33
N THR A 56 -8.03 0.11 20.15
CA THR A 56 -6.64 -0.34 20.01
C THR A 56 -6.39 -0.85 18.60
N HIS A 57 -5.38 -0.29 17.94
CA HIS A 57 -4.98 -0.62 16.57
C HIS A 57 -4.66 -2.12 16.42
N ILE A 58 -5.33 -2.76 15.47
CA ILE A 58 -5.05 -4.16 15.12
C ILE A 58 -3.88 -4.17 14.11
N PRO A 59 -2.86 -5.03 14.28
CA PRO A 59 -1.78 -5.15 13.32
C PRO A 59 -2.29 -5.42 11.89
N TYR A 60 -1.66 -4.77 10.90
CA TYR A 60 -2.02 -4.93 9.48
C TYR A 60 -1.96 -6.39 9.03
N ARG A 61 -0.96 -7.12 9.48
CA ARG A 61 -0.81 -8.56 9.22
C ARG A 61 -2.02 -9.36 9.73
N GLU A 62 -2.52 -9.03 10.90
CA GLU A 62 -3.66 -9.73 11.49
C GLU A 62 -4.96 -9.44 10.72
N ILE A 63 -5.20 -8.19 10.34
CA ILE A 63 -6.31 -7.86 9.44
C ILE A 63 -6.16 -8.59 8.10
N GLY A 64 -4.93 -8.73 7.60
CA GLY A 64 -4.61 -9.51 6.40
C GLY A 64 -5.01 -10.98 6.51
N ARG A 65 -4.77 -11.61 7.66
CA ARG A 65 -5.16 -13.00 7.95
C ARG A 65 -6.68 -13.17 8.02
N ILE A 66 -7.36 -12.31 8.77
CA ILE A 66 -8.82 -12.31 8.88
C ILE A 66 -9.44 -12.16 7.48
N SER A 67 -8.95 -11.21 6.70
CA SER A 67 -9.46 -10.90 5.37
C SER A 67 -9.22 -12.02 4.36
N LEU A 68 -8.05 -12.67 4.42
CA LEU A 68 -7.74 -13.80 3.55
C LEU A 68 -8.58 -15.03 3.89
N SER A 69 -8.69 -15.37 5.18
CA SER A 69 -9.53 -16.49 5.64
C SER A 69 -10.97 -16.31 5.16
N TYR A 70 -11.56 -15.15 5.41
CA TYR A 70 -12.90 -14.82 4.91
C TYR A 70 -13.03 -14.94 3.39
N THR A 71 -12.00 -14.48 2.65
CA THR A 71 -12.03 -14.53 1.18
C THR A 71 -11.96 -15.97 0.67
N LEU A 72 -11.15 -16.83 1.30
CA LEU A 72 -11.04 -18.25 0.96
C LEU A 72 -12.33 -18.99 1.28
N GLU A 73 -12.96 -18.72 2.43
CA GLU A 73 -14.28 -19.29 2.80
C GLU A 73 -15.34 -18.92 1.76
N ARG A 74 -15.45 -17.64 1.39
CA ARG A 74 -16.37 -17.19 0.32
C ARG A 74 -16.12 -17.85 -1.03
N ALA A 75 -14.88 -18.18 -1.32
CA ALA A 75 -14.50 -18.87 -2.56
C ALA A 75 -14.69 -20.38 -2.49
N GLY A 76 -15.10 -20.94 -1.34
CA GLY A 76 -15.23 -22.39 -1.12
C GLY A 76 -13.89 -23.10 -1.05
N VAL A 77 -12.80 -22.42 -0.70
CA VAL A 77 -11.44 -22.98 -0.60
C VAL A 77 -11.16 -23.41 0.83
N ALA A 78 -11.08 -24.71 1.07
CA ALA A 78 -10.68 -25.25 2.38
C ALA A 78 -9.24 -24.83 2.71
N HIS A 79 -9.02 -24.30 3.91
CA HIS A 79 -7.73 -23.78 4.33
C HIS A 79 -7.47 -23.97 5.81
N THR A 80 -6.21 -23.89 6.20
CA THR A 80 -5.75 -23.86 7.60
C THR A 80 -5.20 -22.48 7.96
N GLN A 81 -5.10 -22.19 9.26
CA GLN A 81 -4.51 -20.93 9.72
C GLN A 81 -3.02 -20.80 9.32
N GLU A 82 -2.29 -21.91 9.25
CA GLU A 82 -0.89 -21.90 8.82
C GLU A 82 -0.75 -21.56 7.33
N GLU A 83 -1.65 -22.06 6.49
CA GLU A 83 -1.69 -21.69 5.07
C GLU A 83 -2.01 -20.20 4.88
N VAL A 84 -2.96 -19.67 5.67
CA VAL A 84 -3.29 -18.24 5.68
C VAL A 84 -2.08 -17.40 6.12
N LYS A 85 -1.40 -17.77 7.20
CA LYS A 85 -0.18 -17.10 7.67
C LYS A 85 0.91 -17.08 6.58
N SER A 86 1.13 -18.23 5.94
CA SER A 86 2.12 -18.37 4.90
C SER A 86 1.85 -17.44 3.71
N LEU A 87 0.59 -17.39 3.24
CA LEU A 87 0.21 -16.50 2.13
C LEU A 87 0.28 -15.02 2.50
N VAL A 88 -0.09 -14.65 3.72
CA VAL A 88 0.02 -13.26 4.21
C VAL A 88 1.48 -12.83 4.31
N ALA A 89 2.39 -13.72 4.69
CA ALA A 89 3.83 -13.43 4.77
C ALA A 89 4.44 -13.07 3.40
N GLU A 90 3.81 -13.45 2.29
CA GLU A 90 4.27 -13.04 0.95
C GLU A 90 4.20 -11.51 0.73
N ILE A 91 3.43 -10.78 1.53
CA ILE A 91 3.43 -9.30 1.51
C ILE A 91 4.82 -8.73 1.82
N GLU A 92 5.61 -9.44 2.62
CA GLU A 92 6.96 -9.03 3.05
C GLU A 92 8.04 -9.25 1.97
N ARG A 93 7.69 -9.97 0.87
CA ARG A 93 8.60 -10.33 -0.22
C ARG A 93 8.26 -9.69 -1.56
N LEU A 94 7.28 -8.78 -1.55
CA LEU A 94 6.84 -8.10 -2.76
C LEU A 94 7.98 -7.30 -3.41
N GLN A 95 8.00 -7.31 -4.74
CA GLN A 95 9.02 -6.62 -5.53
C GLN A 95 8.49 -5.28 -6.04
N PRO A 96 9.36 -4.28 -6.22
CA PRO A 96 8.99 -3.03 -6.85
C PRO A 96 8.43 -3.22 -8.26
N PHE A 97 7.58 -2.28 -8.68
CA PHE A 97 7.25 -2.18 -10.10
C PHE A 97 8.52 -1.90 -10.94
N PRO A 98 8.57 -2.35 -12.21
CA PRO A 98 9.77 -2.19 -13.06
C PRO A 98 10.23 -0.74 -13.24
N ASP A 99 9.30 0.23 -13.18
CA ASP A 99 9.57 1.65 -13.30
C ASP A 99 10.08 2.30 -11.99
N ALA A 100 9.87 1.64 -10.84
CA ALA A 100 10.02 2.28 -9.54
C ALA A 100 11.47 2.60 -9.17
N VAL A 101 12.37 1.60 -9.22
CA VAL A 101 13.73 1.76 -8.70
C VAL A 101 14.51 2.86 -9.44
N ALA A 102 14.46 2.86 -10.77
CA ALA A 102 15.15 3.87 -11.59
C ALA A 102 14.59 5.28 -11.35
N ALA A 103 13.26 5.41 -11.32
CA ALA A 103 12.59 6.69 -11.08
C ALA A 103 12.90 7.26 -9.68
N LEU A 104 12.80 6.43 -8.65
CA LEU A 104 13.10 6.84 -7.27
C LEU A 104 14.59 7.19 -7.07
N THR A 105 15.51 6.47 -7.75
CA THR A 105 16.93 6.79 -7.71
C THR A 105 17.22 8.18 -8.32
N ARG A 106 16.52 8.55 -9.39
CA ARG A 106 16.61 9.90 -9.98
C ARG A 106 16.09 10.96 -9.01
N LEU A 107 14.90 10.74 -8.46
CA LEU A 107 14.27 11.68 -7.51
C LEU A 107 15.11 11.88 -6.25
N LYS A 108 15.78 10.83 -5.75
CA LYS A 108 16.63 10.91 -4.55
C LYS A 108 17.81 11.87 -4.69
N ARG A 109 18.20 12.23 -5.91
CA ARG A 109 19.27 13.22 -6.13
C ARG A 109 18.86 14.64 -5.74
N LYS A 110 17.55 14.94 -5.70
CA LYS A 110 16.99 16.27 -5.43
C LYS A 110 16.10 16.32 -4.21
N TYR A 111 15.50 15.20 -3.83
CA TYR A 111 14.45 15.14 -2.82
C TYR A 111 14.77 14.11 -1.74
N ARG A 112 14.32 14.36 -0.53
CA ARG A 112 14.23 13.35 0.53
C ARG A 112 13.06 12.43 0.22
N LEU A 113 13.28 11.11 0.26
CA LEU A 113 12.26 10.11 -0.05
C LEU A 113 11.83 9.38 1.22
N ALA A 114 10.54 9.39 1.51
CA ALA A 114 9.97 8.64 2.62
C ALA A 114 8.81 7.76 2.16
N ILE A 115 8.61 6.65 2.87
CA ILE A 115 7.42 5.80 2.77
C ILE A 115 6.47 6.09 3.93
N LEU A 116 5.17 6.11 3.67
CA LEU A 116 4.11 5.95 4.67
C LEU A 116 3.24 4.76 4.27
N SER A 117 3.23 3.71 5.08
CA SER A 117 2.56 2.45 4.76
C SER A 117 1.63 1.97 5.87
N ASN A 118 0.56 1.28 5.48
CA ASN A 118 -0.31 0.56 6.41
C ASN A 118 0.35 -0.69 7.02
N GLY A 119 1.48 -1.16 6.48
CA GLY A 119 2.20 -2.33 6.99
C GLY A 119 2.74 -2.15 8.41
N ASP A 120 2.80 -3.24 9.17
CA ASP A 120 3.40 -3.26 10.50
C ASP A 120 4.90 -2.93 10.44
N PRO A 121 5.52 -2.41 11.52
CA PRO A 121 6.93 -2.02 11.52
C PRO A 121 7.87 -3.16 11.09
N ASP A 122 7.66 -4.37 11.59
CA ASP A 122 8.47 -5.54 11.26
C ASP A 122 8.28 -6.02 9.81
N MET A 123 7.06 -5.91 9.25
CA MET A 123 6.81 -6.16 7.83
C MET A 123 7.56 -5.16 6.94
N LEU A 124 7.64 -3.90 7.37
CA LEU A 124 8.37 -2.87 6.65
C LEU A 124 9.90 -3.07 6.75
N GLU A 125 10.40 -3.58 7.87
CA GLU A 125 11.81 -4.01 7.96
C GLU A 125 12.09 -5.20 7.03
N ALA A 126 11.22 -6.21 7.00
CA ALA A 126 11.38 -7.40 6.17
C ALA A 126 11.38 -7.08 4.66
N ILE A 127 10.59 -6.12 4.20
CA ILE A 127 10.52 -5.76 2.78
C ILE A 127 11.68 -4.86 2.31
N LYS A 128 12.37 -4.14 3.21
CA LYS A 128 13.46 -3.22 2.86
C LYS A 128 14.50 -3.79 1.89
N PRO A 129 15.05 -5.00 2.09
CA PRO A 129 16.04 -5.57 1.18
C PRO A 129 15.52 -5.75 -0.25
N HIS A 130 14.21 -5.86 -0.43
CA HIS A 130 13.57 -6.10 -1.72
C HIS A 130 13.28 -4.81 -2.49
N LEU A 131 13.36 -3.63 -1.85
CA LEU A 131 12.97 -2.35 -2.49
C LEU A 131 13.96 -1.86 -3.55
N GLY A 132 15.19 -2.36 -3.57
CA GLY A 132 16.22 -1.95 -4.54
C GLY A 132 16.70 -0.50 -4.41
N ILE A 133 16.18 0.25 -3.42
CA ILE A 133 16.57 1.63 -3.10
C ILE A 133 16.38 1.88 -1.60
N ALA A 134 17.27 2.68 -1.03
CA ALA A 134 17.15 3.13 0.36
C ALA A 134 16.32 4.40 0.45
N PHE A 135 15.28 4.40 1.28
CA PHE A 135 14.50 5.58 1.66
C PHE A 135 15.10 6.26 2.89
N ASP A 136 14.91 7.58 3.00
CA ASP A 136 15.39 8.34 4.16
C ASP A 136 14.57 8.03 5.41
N ARG A 137 13.29 7.69 5.24
CA ARG A 137 12.39 7.17 6.28
C ARG A 137 11.42 6.15 5.69
N ILE A 138 11.12 5.10 6.45
CA ILE A 138 10.00 4.18 6.20
C ILE A 138 9.15 4.19 7.47
N ILE A 139 7.89 4.63 7.32
CA ILE A 139 6.99 4.95 8.43
C ILE A 139 5.79 3.99 8.35
N SER A 140 5.54 3.30 9.44
CA SER A 140 4.31 2.53 9.65
C SER A 140 3.22 3.43 10.21
N VAL A 141 1.98 3.23 9.79
CA VAL A 141 0.82 3.87 10.41
C VAL A 141 0.59 3.44 11.87
N ALA A 142 1.22 2.36 12.30
CA ALA A 142 1.23 1.95 13.72
C ALA A 142 1.78 3.06 14.64
N GLU A 143 2.69 3.92 14.14
CA GLU A 143 3.17 5.13 14.84
C GLU A 143 2.04 6.14 15.17
N ALA A 144 0.96 6.11 14.38
CA ALA A 144 -0.21 6.96 14.58
C ALA A 144 -1.38 6.21 15.22
N GLY A 145 -1.27 4.89 15.38
CA GLY A 145 -2.33 4.02 15.89
C GLY A 145 -3.59 4.00 15.01
N SER A 146 -3.47 4.33 13.72
CA SER A 146 -4.62 4.37 12.82
C SER A 146 -4.23 4.22 11.36
N PHE A 147 -4.98 3.42 10.61
CA PHE A 147 -4.75 3.20 9.19
C PHE A 147 -5.06 4.41 8.31
N LYS A 148 -4.39 4.52 7.17
CA LYS A 148 -4.79 5.42 6.09
C LYS A 148 -6.20 5.02 5.58
N PRO A 149 -7.09 5.98 5.27
CA PRO A 149 -6.85 7.42 5.14
C PRO A 149 -7.13 8.29 6.38
N HIS A 150 -7.08 7.75 7.59
CA HIS A 150 -7.27 8.56 8.80
C HIS A 150 -6.20 9.66 8.89
N ALA A 151 -6.60 10.89 9.18
CA ALA A 151 -5.72 12.06 9.17
C ALA A 151 -4.53 11.95 10.15
N ALA A 152 -4.67 11.17 11.24
CA ALA A 152 -3.59 10.94 12.19
C ALA A 152 -2.36 10.32 11.53
N ALA A 153 -2.54 9.40 10.56
CA ALA A 153 -1.45 8.76 9.85
C ALA A 153 -0.58 9.77 9.08
N TYR A 154 -1.20 10.68 8.34
CA TYR A 154 -0.48 11.69 7.55
C TYR A 154 0.17 12.76 8.44
N ARG A 155 -0.53 13.23 9.48
CA ARG A 155 0.03 14.21 10.45
C ARG A 155 1.25 13.62 11.16
N LYS A 156 1.15 12.37 11.63
CA LYS A 156 2.27 11.69 12.31
C LYS A 156 3.45 11.50 11.35
N ALA A 157 3.19 11.16 10.09
CA ALA A 157 4.24 11.05 9.10
C ALA A 157 4.95 12.40 8.83
N ALA A 158 4.22 13.51 8.75
CA ALA A 158 4.80 14.85 8.59
C ALA A 158 5.69 15.22 9.79
N GLU A 159 5.22 14.95 11.01
CA GLU A 159 5.99 15.11 12.26
C GLU A 159 7.31 14.33 12.21
N ILE A 160 7.25 13.02 11.86
CA ILE A 160 8.43 12.14 11.83
C ILE A 160 9.47 12.60 10.79
N VAL A 161 9.05 13.08 9.63
CA VAL A 161 9.99 13.59 8.62
C VAL A 161 10.46 15.01 8.90
N GLY A 162 9.84 15.71 9.86
CA GLY A 162 10.17 17.07 10.24
C GLY A 162 9.89 18.08 9.11
N ALA A 163 8.74 17.95 8.45
CA ALA A 163 8.30 18.84 7.38
C ALA A 163 6.86 19.28 7.60
N ARG A 164 6.52 20.50 7.16
CA ARG A 164 5.15 20.97 7.15
C ARG A 164 4.34 20.20 6.10
N PRO A 165 3.05 19.92 6.30
CA PRO A 165 2.25 19.16 5.34
C PRO A 165 2.34 19.69 3.90
N GLU A 166 2.27 21.01 3.70
CA GLU A 166 2.34 21.64 2.39
C GLU A 166 3.70 21.50 1.67
N GLU A 167 4.75 21.11 2.39
CA GLU A 167 6.08 20.80 1.83
C GLU A 167 6.19 19.35 1.37
N ILE A 168 5.18 18.52 1.66
CA ILE A 168 5.15 17.09 1.32
C ILE A 168 4.28 16.87 0.09
N LEU A 169 4.86 16.27 -0.95
CA LEU A 169 4.12 15.69 -2.06
C LEU A 169 3.93 14.19 -1.78
N PHE A 170 2.68 13.80 -1.52
CA PHE A 170 2.30 12.41 -1.28
C PHE A 170 1.96 11.71 -2.60
N VAL A 171 2.58 10.56 -2.86
CA VAL A 171 2.48 9.85 -4.14
C VAL A 171 1.83 8.49 -3.93
N ALA A 172 0.68 8.24 -4.56
CA ALA A 172 -0.05 6.99 -4.39
C ALA A 172 -0.83 6.56 -5.65
N ASN A 173 -0.99 5.24 -5.80
CA ASN A 173 -1.88 4.63 -6.81
C ASN A 173 -3.33 4.45 -6.31
N HIS A 174 -3.64 4.93 -5.13
CA HIS A 174 -4.96 4.80 -4.53
C HIS A 174 -5.59 6.19 -4.33
N SER A 175 -6.80 6.41 -4.90
CA SER A 175 -7.49 7.70 -4.77
C SER A 175 -7.76 8.06 -3.31
N PHE A 176 -8.17 7.09 -2.47
CA PHE A 176 -8.41 7.34 -1.05
C PHE A 176 -7.18 7.91 -0.32
N ASP A 177 -5.98 7.47 -0.73
CA ASP A 177 -4.72 7.87 -0.09
C ASP A 177 -4.33 9.30 -0.50
N CYS A 178 -4.51 9.65 -1.78
CA CYS A 178 -4.37 11.02 -2.26
C CYS A 178 -5.40 11.96 -1.58
N VAL A 179 -6.65 11.52 -1.45
CA VAL A 179 -7.71 12.27 -0.75
C VAL A 179 -7.33 12.49 0.72
N GLY A 180 -6.87 11.45 1.43
CA GLY A 180 -6.43 11.56 2.83
C GLY A 180 -5.24 12.50 3.01
N ALA A 181 -4.26 12.42 2.12
CA ALA A 181 -3.10 13.32 2.13
C ALA A 181 -3.51 14.79 1.89
N LYS A 182 -4.34 15.06 0.87
CA LYS A 182 -4.87 16.40 0.57
C LYS A 182 -5.70 16.96 1.72
N ALA A 183 -6.59 16.15 2.30
CA ALA A 183 -7.38 16.55 3.48
C ALA A 183 -6.51 16.86 4.72
N SER A 184 -5.28 16.33 4.75
CA SER A 184 -4.29 16.59 5.80
C SER A 184 -3.34 17.75 5.46
N GLY A 185 -3.59 18.52 4.40
CA GLY A 185 -2.80 19.69 3.98
C GLY A 185 -1.59 19.38 3.10
N MET A 186 -1.36 18.11 2.73
CA MET A 186 -0.29 17.73 1.80
C MET A 186 -0.68 18.02 0.35
N ARG A 187 0.30 18.11 -0.55
CA ARG A 187 0.10 17.94 -1.99
C ARG A 187 -0.02 16.46 -2.32
N ALA A 188 -0.67 16.11 -3.44
CA ALA A 188 -0.83 14.73 -3.84
C ALA A 188 -0.54 14.51 -5.32
N ALA A 189 0.13 13.40 -5.65
CA ALA A 189 0.29 12.88 -7.00
C ALA A 189 -0.38 11.50 -7.09
N PHE A 190 -1.31 11.36 -8.02
CA PHE A 190 -1.97 10.09 -8.31
C PHE A 190 -1.22 9.35 -9.41
N VAL A 191 -0.76 8.13 -9.11
CA VAL A 191 -0.10 7.26 -10.08
C VAL A 191 -1.14 6.28 -10.61
N ASP A 192 -1.73 6.57 -11.77
CA ASP A 192 -2.81 5.77 -12.36
C ASP A 192 -2.32 4.49 -13.05
N ARG A 193 -1.72 3.59 -12.28
CA ARG A 193 -1.24 2.29 -12.76
C ARG A 193 -2.34 1.39 -13.33
N ARG A 194 -3.59 1.70 -13.05
CA ARG A 194 -4.73 0.85 -13.39
C ARG A 194 -5.61 1.42 -14.48
N LYS A 195 -5.28 2.61 -15.00
CA LYS A 195 -6.09 3.35 -15.98
C LYS A 195 -7.55 3.47 -15.54
N ARG A 196 -7.74 3.95 -14.30
CA ARG A 196 -9.04 4.17 -13.68
C ARG A 196 -9.22 5.64 -13.36
N PRO A 197 -10.42 6.20 -13.55
CA PRO A 197 -10.67 7.58 -13.17
C PRO A 197 -10.42 7.76 -11.66
N PHE A 198 -9.92 8.93 -11.29
CA PHE A 198 -9.72 9.29 -9.88
C PHE A 198 -11.05 9.39 -9.12
N GLY A 199 -12.09 9.87 -9.80
CA GLY A 199 -13.41 10.16 -9.24
C GLY A 199 -13.54 11.63 -8.82
N ASP A 200 -14.79 12.06 -8.60
CA ASP A 200 -15.16 13.46 -8.32
C ASP A 200 -15.06 13.82 -6.83
N TRP A 201 -13.97 13.43 -6.18
CA TRP A 201 -13.71 13.77 -4.78
C TRP A 201 -13.41 15.27 -4.63
N PRO A 202 -13.80 15.92 -3.51
CA PRO A 202 -13.48 17.33 -3.25
C PRO A 202 -11.97 17.64 -3.25
N TYR A 203 -11.15 16.63 -2.93
CA TYR A 203 -9.69 16.73 -2.86
C TYR A 203 -9.06 16.08 -4.08
N GLN A 204 -8.94 16.83 -5.18
CA GLN A 204 -8.29 16.36 -6.40
C GLN A 204 -6.76 16.33 -6.24
N PRO A 205 -6.04 15.39 -6.89
CA PRO A 205 -4.59 15.36 -6.88
C PRO A 205 -4.02 16.55 -7.65
N ASP A 206 -2.84 17.02 -7.25
CA ASP A 206 -2.13 18.11 -7.93
C ASP A 206 -1.46 17.62 -9.23
N LEU A 207 -1.12 16.33 -9.29
CA LEU A 207 -0.54 15.66 -10.45
C LEU A 207 -1.22 14.31 -10.69
N VAL A 208 -1.39 13.94 -11.96
CA VAL A 208 -1.83 12.61 -12.40
C VAL A 208 -0.82 12.09 -13.40
N VAL A 209 -0.27 10.90 -13.15
CA VAL A 209 0.75 10.27 -14.00
C VAL A 209 0.45 8.78 -14.17
N GLY A 210 0.90 8.17 -15.24
CA GLY A 210 0.68 6.75 -15.52
C GLY A 210 1.61 5.83 -14.73
N ASP A 211 2.84 6.26 -14.45
CA ASP A 211 3.86 5.49 -13.71
C ASP A 211 4.84 6.41 -12.96
N LEU A 212 5.78 5.83 -12.21
CA LEU A 212 6.79 6.61 -11.48
C LEU A 212 7.89 7.16 -12.41
N ARG A 213 8.06 6.65 -13.63
CA ARG A 213 8.98 7.22 -14.61
C ARG A 213 8.48 8.58 -15.07
N GLU A 214 7.22 8.62 -15.51
CA GLU A 214 6.55 9.88 -15.88
C GLU A 214 6.58 10.88 -14.72
N PHE A 215 6.28 10.41 -13.50
CA PHE A 215 6.38 11.24 -12.29
C PHE A 215 7.78 11.85 -12.10
N ALA A 216 8.84 11.04 -12.27
CA ALA A 216 10.20 11.52 -12.15
C ALA A 216 10.60 12.48 -13.30
N ASP A 217 10.03 12.32 -14.50
CA ASP A 217 10.29 13.21 -15.64
C ASP A 217 9.70 14.61 -15.40
N LEU A 218 8.55 14.72 -14.74
CA LEU A 218 7.92 15.99 -14.40
C LEU A 218 8.64 16.78 -13.30
N LEU A 219 9.46 16.12 -12.48
CA LEU A 219 10.11 16.72 -11.30
C LEU A 219 11.64 16.93 -11.48
N GLN A 220 12.12 16.87 -12.72
CA GLN A 220 13.53 17.11 -13.08
C GLN A 220 13.96 18.56 -12.99
#